data_229ec42a66a4c949e39a81ebdd8da461
#
_entry.id   229ec42a66a4c949e39a81ebdd8da461
#
_cell.length_a   1.000
_cell.length_b   1.000
_cell.length_c   1.000
_cell.angle_alpha   90.00
_cell.angle_beta   90.00
_cell.angle_gamma   90.00
#
_symmetry.space_group_name_H-M   'P 1'
#
loop_
_entity.id
_entity.type
_entity.pdbx_description
1 polymer ?
#
loop_
_entity_poly.entity_id
_entity_poly.type
_entity_poly.pdbx_seq_one_letter_code
_entity_poly.pdbx_strand_id
1 'polypeptide(L)'
;MKYKRHNDKEICTDGTWLQGHVYCSYETLVSLFGEPSERYDDYKCDAHWDVELEDGEVATIYNWKNGINYCGVKDGIPTEKITEWNIGGNTHKVAFAINHLTNHSLMMQVQGLKHNLELAEQETHRLLK
;
A
#
# COMPACT_ATOMS: atom_id res chain seq x y z
N MET A 1 -2.43 10.23 -11.13
CA MET A 1 -1.08 9.71 -11.39
C MET A 1 -1.19 8.31 -11.96
N LYS A 2 -0.54 8.05 -13.09
CA LYS A 2 -0.51 6.73 -13.72
C LYS A 2 0.70 5.95 -13.22
N TYR A 3 0.57 4.64 -13.12
CA TYR A 3 1.66 3.75 -12.74
C TYR A 3 1.39 2.34 -13.27
N LYS A 4 2.44 1.53 -13.31
CA LYS A 4 2.34 0.11 -13.65
C LYS A 4 2.80 -0.71 -12.45
N ARG A 5 2.20 -1.89 -12.28
CA ARG A 5 2.45 -2.78 -11.15
C ARG A 5 3.20 -4.01 -11.62
N HIS A 6 3.84 -4.72 -10.69
CA HIS A 6 4.52 -5.98 -11.02
C HIS A 6 3.58 -7.01 -11.68
N ASN A 7 2.27 -6.91 -11.45
CA ASN A 7 1.28 -7.78 -12.09
C ASN A 7 1.02 -7.43 -13.56
N ASP A 8 1.34 -6.21 -13.96
CA ASP A 8 1.12 -5.70 -15.32
C ASP A 8 2.35 -5.96 -16.21
N LYS A 9 3.53 -5.94 -15.64
CA LYS A 9 4.80 -6.13 -16.34
C LYS A 9 5.89 -6.51 -15.35
N GLU A 10 6.99 -7.06 -15.85
CA GLU A 10 8.19 -7.25 -15.04
C GLU A 10 8.84 -5.89 -14.77
N ILE A 11 9.17 -5.64 -13.50
CA ILE A 11 9.76 -4.38 -13.05
C ILE A 11 11.14 -4.66 -12.47
N CYS A 12 12.17 -4.01 -13.03
CA CYS A 12 13.53 -4.13 -12.53
C CYS A 12 13.71 -3.25 -11.31
N THR A 13 14.14 -3.84 -10.20
CA THR A 13 14.36 -3.15 -8.93
C THR A 13 15.84 -2.95 -8.60
N ASP A 14 16.71 -3.17 -9.57
CA ASP A 14 18.15 -2.99 -9.39
C ASP A 14 18.48 -1.53 -9.04
N GLY A 15 19.39 -1.35 -8.09
CA GLY A 15 19.81 -0.02 -7.66
C GLY A 15 18.81 0.71 -6.76
N THR A 16 17.77 0.03 -6.27
CA THR A 16 16.83 0.62 -5.31
C THR A 16 17.36 0.44 -3.88
N TRP A 17 17.09 1.44 -3.04
CA TRP A 17 17.39 1.39 -1.61
C TRP A 17 16.33 2.17 -0.84
N LEU A 18 16.35 2.08 0.48
CA LEU A 18 15.35 2.72 1.34
C LEU A 18 15.31 4.23 1.09
N GLN A 19 14.11 4.75 0.78
CA GLN A 19 13.85 6.16 0.51
C GLN A 19 12.90 6.80 1.52
N GLY A 20 12.09 6.02 2.20
CA GLY A 20 11.10 6.52 3.14
C GLY A 20 10.16 5.44 3.62
N HIS A 21 9.06 5.87 4.21
CA HIS A 21 8.05 4.99 4.76
C HIS A 21 6.66 5.46 4.39
N VAL A 22 5.70 4.54 4.39
CA VAL A 22 4.28 4.85 4.25
C VAL A 22 3.51 4.12 5.34
N TYR A 23 2.52 4.80 5.90
CA TYR A 23 1.65 4.26 6.94
C TYR A 23 0.25 4.12 6.38
N CYS A 24 -0.13 2.90 6.07
CA CYS A 24 -1.46 2.57 5.56
C CYS A 24 -1.72 1.08 5.77
N SER A 25 -2.98 0.67 5.59
CA SER A 25 -3.34 -0.73 5.73
C SER A 25 -2.82 -1.57 4.56
N TYR A 26 -2.64 -2.87 4.82
CA TYR A 26 -2.39 -3.87 3.78
C TYR A 26 -3.46 -3.80 2.68
N GLU A 27 -4.74 -3.65 3.06
CA GLU A 27 -5.84 -3.57 2.11
C GLU A 27 -5.73 -2.37 1.17
N THR A 28 -5.25 -1.23 1.66
CA THR A 28 -5.01 -0.06 0.82
C THR A 28 -3.96 -0.37 -0.24
N LEU A 29 -2.88 -1.04 0.13
CA LEU A 29 -1.82 -1.42 -0.82
C LEU A 29 -2.32 -2.43 -1.85
N VAL A 30 -3.11 -3.41 -1.44
CA VAL A 30 -3.74 -4.37 -2.38
C VAL A 30 -4.69 -3.65 -3.32
N SER A 31 -5.49 -2.71 -2.83
CA SER A 31 -6.40 -1.93 -3.65
C SER A 31 -5.68 -1.11 -4.73
N LEU A 32 -4.55 -0.52 -4.38
CA LEU A 32 -3.75 0.29 -5.31
C LEU A 32 -2.87 -0.55 -6.24
N PHE A 33 -2.19 -1.55 -5.69
CA PHE A 33 -1.10 -2.23 -6.38
C PHE A 33 -1.34 -3.70 -6.65
N GLY A 34 -2.50 -4.22 -6.26
CA GLY A 34 -2.87 -5.63 -6.46
C GLY A 34 -2.27 -6.54 -5.40
N GLU A 35 -2.34 -7.83 -5.65
CA GLU A 35 -1.74 -8.81 -4.74
C GLU A 35 -0.22 -8.62 -4.69
N PRO A 36 0.42 -8.87 -3.54
CA PRO A 36 1.87 -8.73 -3.42
C PRO A 36 2.63 -9.60 -4.43
N SER A 37 3.83 -9.15 -4.78
CA SER A 37 4.75 -9.91 -5.62
C SER A 37 5.21 -11.17 -4.90
N GLU A 38 5.43 -12.25 -5.64
CA GLU A 38 6.04 -13.48 -5.12
C GLU A 38 7.57 -13.43 -5.15
N ARG A 39 8.16 -12.39 -5.77
CA ARG A 39 9.61 -12.20 -5.89
C ARG A 39 10.11 -11.22 -4.84
N TYR A 40 10.47 -11.73 -3.67
CA TYR A 40 10.97 -10.90 -2.58
C TYR A 40 11.80 -11.73 -1.60
N ASP A 41 12.51 -11.04 -0.68
CA ASP A 41 13.20 -11.68 0.43
C ASP A 41 12.15 -12.15 1.46
N ASP A 42 11.75 -13.41 1.36
CA ASP A 42 10.70 -14.00 2.19
C ASP A 42 11.13 -14.29 3.63
N TYR A 43 12.39 -14.03 3.98
CA TYR A 43 12.85 -14.11 5.37
C TYR A 43 12.52 -12.85 6.15
N LYS A 44 12.79 -11.69 5.57
CA LYS A 44 12.64 -10.40 6.24
C LYS A 44 11.33 -9.68 5.89
N CYS A 45 10.71 -10.09 4.81
CA CYS A 45 9.47 -9.49 4.31
C CYS A 45 8.36 -10.53 4.26
N ASP A 46 7.11 -10.10 4.47
CA ASP A 46 5.92 -10.92 4.32
C ASP A 46 5.15 -10.54 3.06
N ALA A 47 5.28 -9.29 2.61
CA ALA A 47 4.65 -8.78 1.42
C ALA A 47 5.53 -7.72 0.75
N HIS A 48 5.49 -7.66 -0.57
CA HIS A 48 6.34 -6.79 -1.38
C HIS A 48 5.58 -6.42 -2.66
N TRP A 49 5.63 -5.15 -3.02
CA TRP A 49 5.07 -4.65 -4.29
C TRP A 49 6.13 -3.87 -5.04
N ASP A 50 6.14 -4.01 -6.36
CA ASP A 50 6.98 -3.21 -7.26
C ASP A 50 6.09 -2.36 -8.13
N VAL A 51 6.42 -1.09 -8.26
CA VAL A 51 5.63 -0.09 -8.98
C VAL A 51 6.57 0.72 -9.87
N GLU A 52 6.21 0.86 -11.14
CA GLU A 52 6.89 1.78 -12.05
C GLU A 52 6.01 3.01 -12.24
N LEU A 53 6.53 4.16 -11.86
CA LEU A 53 5.83 5.44 -11.95
C LEU A 53 5.83 5.97 -13.39
N GLU A 54 5.00 6.99 -13.65
CA GLU A 54 4.80 7.55 -14.98
C GLU A 54 6.10 8.08 -15.61
N ASP A 55 7.03 8.58 -14.80
CA ASP A 55 8.35 9.06 -15.25
C ASP A 55 9.38 7.94 -15.42
N GLY A 56 9.01 6.70 -15.22
CA GLY A 56 9.90 5.55 -15.33
C GLY A 56 10.64 5.20 -14.06
N GLU A 57 10.53 6.00 -13.00
CA GLU A 57 11.15 5.67 -11.71
C GLU A 57 10.41 4.51 -11.05
N VAL A 58 11.16 3.68 -10.32
CA VAL A 58 10.64 2.48 -9.67
C VAL A 58 10.58 2.68 -8.17
N ALA A 59 9.46 2.31 -7.60
CA ALA A 59 9.27 2.22 -6.17
C ALA A 59 9.04 0.76 -5.76
N THR A 60 9.61 0.36 -4.64
CA THR A 60 9.31 -0.90 -3.98
C THR A 60 8.63 -0.60 -2.65
N ILE A 61 7.64 -1.41 -2.28
CA ILE A 61 6.92 -1.25 -1.02
C ILE A 61 6.96 -2.60 -0.32
N TYR A 62 7.42 -2.63 0.92
CA TYR A 62 7.61 -3.88 1.63
C TYR A 62 7.64 -3.66 3.15
N ASN A 63 7.26 -4.69 3.90
CA ASN A 63 7.50 -4.69 5.34
C ASN A 63 8.92 -5.21 5.62
N TRP A 64 9.48 -4.83 6.75
CA TRP A 64 10.85 -5.19 7.08
C TRP A 64 10.98 -5.62 8.53
N LYS A 65 11.23 -6.91 8.75
CA LYS A 65 11.55 -7.51 10.05
C LYS A 65 10.49 -7.32 11.13
N ASN A 66 9.24 -7.09 10.76
CA ASN A 66 8.15 -6.88 11.72
C ASN A 66 7.02 -7.91 11.60
N GLY A 67 7.07 -8.74 10.59
CA GLY A 67 6.04 -9.75 10.32
C GLY A 67 6.42 -11.13 10.84
N ILE A 68 5.56 -12.09 10.54
CA ILE A 68 5.68 -13.47 11.00
C ILE A 68 6.91 -14.15 10.42
N ASN A 69 7.28 -13.86 9.17
CA ASN A 69 8.43 -14.50 8.53
C ASN A 69 9.74 -14.28 9.28
N TYR A 70 9.95 -13.09 9.81
CA TYR A 70 11.17 -12.78 10.58
C TYR A 70 11.01 -13.00 12.08
N CYS A 71 9.90 -12.56 12.66
CA CYS A 71 9.68 -12.56 14.11
C CYS A 71 9.04 -13.84 14.64
N GLY A 72 8.49 -14.68 13.77
CA GLY A 72 7.76 -15.88 14.15
C GLY A 72 6.27 -15.59 14.45
N VAL A 73 5.48 -16.65 14.56
CA VAL A 73 4.03 -16.56 14.72
C VAL A 73 3.63 -15.82 16.00
N LYS A 74 4.42 -15.98 17.06
CA LYS A 74 4.12 -15.39 18.37
C LYS A 74 4.34 -13.88 18.41
N ASP A 75 5.43 -13.40 17.84
CA ASP A 75 5.90 -12.02 17.99
C ASP A 75 5.70 -11.19 16.72
N GLY A 76 5.49 -11.84 15.57
CA GLY A 76 5.31 -11.15 14.29
C GLY A 76 3.90 -10.60 14.12
N ILE A 77 3.79 -9.48 13.40
CA ILE A 77 2.50 -8.89 13.04
C ILE A 77 1.94 -9.70 11.86
N PRO A 78 0.70 -10.20 11.94
CA PRO A 78 0.05 -10.80 10.77
C PRO A 78 0.03 -9.82 9.58
N THR A 79 0.26 -10.33 8.38
CA THR A 79 0.43 -9.50 7.17
C THR A 79 -0.72 -8.49 7.00
N GLU A 80 -1.96 -8.93 7.19
CA GLU A 80 -3.15 -8.09 7.01
C GLU A 80 -3.28 -6.99 8.08
N LYS A 81 -2.45 -7.03 9.12
CA LYS A 81 -2.45 -6.04 10.20
C LYS A 81 -1.23 -5.13 10.18
N ILE A 82 -0.32 -5.33 9.24
CA ILE A 82 0.84 -4.46 9.10
C ILE A 82 0.37 -3.10 8.56
N THR A 83 0.82 -2.03 9.20
CA THR A 83 0.45 -0.65 8.85
C THR A 83 1.64 0.25 8.59
N GLU A 84 2.86 -0.24 8.79
CA GLU A 84 4.09 0.49 8.52
C GLU A 84 4.87 -0.25 7.42
N TRP A 85 5.17 0.46 6.34
CA TRP A 85 5.81 -0.11 5.17
C TRP A 85 7.00 0.73 4.75
N ASN A 86 8.07 0.05 4.35
CA ASN A 86 9.23 0.71 3.77
C ASN A 86 8.98 1.00 2.30
N ILE A 87 9.53 2.11 1.82
CA ILE A 87 9.54 2.47 0.41
C ILE A 87 10.98 2.49 -0.05
N GLY A 88 11.30 1.64 -1.03
CA GLY A 88 12.58 1.66 -1.72
C GLY A 88 12.46 2.33 -3.07
N GLY A 89 13.57 2.78 -3.63
CA GLY A 89 13.60 3.39 -4.94
C GLY A 89 14.97 3.96 -5.27
N ASN A 90 15.09 4.54 -6.45
CA ASN A 90 16.33 5.15 -6.90
C ASN A 90 16.50 6.59 -6.40
N THR A 91 15.37 7.26 -6.11
CA THR A 91 15.36 8.63 -5.57
C THR A 91 14.29 8.75 -4.50
N HIS A 92 14.40 9.75 -3.64
CA HIS A 92 13.39 10.01 -2.61
C HIS A 92 12.05 10.52 -3.17
N LYS A 93 12.01 10.92 -4.45
CA LYS A 93 10.74 11.30 -5.12
C LYS A 93 9.71 10.20 -5.10
N VAL A 94 10.14 8.94 -5.19
CA VAL A 94 9.22 7.82 -5.18
C VAL A 94 8.47 7.71 -3.85
N ALA A 95 9.10 8.09 -2.74
CA ALA A 95 8.44 8.09 -1.44
C ALA A 95 7.28 9.10 -1.41
N PHE A 96 7.47 10.29 -1.97
CA PHE A 96 6.40 11.28 -2.10
C PHE A 96 5.26 10.76 -2.98
N ALA A 97 5.59 10.13 -4.11
CA ALA A 97 4.60 9.58 -5.04
C ALA A 97 3.74 8.50 -4.38
N ILE A 98 4.37 7.55 -3.68
CA ILE A 98 3.64 6.48 -2.99
C ILE A 98 2.77 7.05 -1.86
N ASN A 99 3.28 7.99 -1.08
CA ASN A 99 2.50 8.65 -0.04
C ASN A 99 1.33 9.43 -0.62
N HIS A 100 1.51 10.08 -1.77
CA HIS A 100 0.42 10.77 -2.47
C HIS A 100 -0.68 9.79 -2.88
N LEU A 101 -0.31 8.67 -3.49
CA LEU A 101 -1.27 7.66 -3.94
C LEU A 101 -2.06 7.05 -2.77
N THR A 102 -1.38 6.71 -1.68
CA THR A 102 -2.05 6.13 -0.51
C THR A 102 -2.94 7.13 0.20
N ASN A 103 -2.51 8.38 0.34
CA ASN A 103 -3.32 9.44 0.94
C ASN A 103 -4.55 9.74 0.11
N HIS A 104 -4.42 9.78 -1.22
CA HIS A 104 -5.55 9.98 -2.12
C HIS A 104 -6.56 8.84 -1.99
N SER A 105 -6.10 7.59 -1.93
CA SER A 105 -6.95 6.42 -1.72
C SER A 105 -7.72 6.51 -0.40
N LEU A 106 -7.05 6.91 0.68
CA LEU A 106 -7.69 7.09 1.99
C LEU A 106 -8.75 8.20 1.96
N MET A 107 -8.45 9.31 1.31
CA MET A 107 -9.42 10.42 1.14
C MET A 107 -10.66 9.95 0.40
N MET A 108 -10.50 9.18 -0.66
CA MET A 108 -11.64 8.64 -1.43
C MET A 108 -12.46 7.67 -0.58
N GLN A 109 -11.84 6.85 0.25
CA GLN A 109 -12.53 5.97 1.18
C GLN A 109 -13.35 6.76 2.22
N VAL A 110 -12.76 7.81 2.79
CA VAL A 110 -13.45 8.68 3.76
C VAL A 110 -14.65 9.38 3.11
N GLN A 111 -14.49 9.89 1.89
CA GLN A 111 -15.59 10.51 1.16
C GLN A 111 -16.71 9.52 0.86
N GLY A 112 -16.36 8.28 0.48
CA GLY A 112 -17.34 7.22 0.26
C GLY A 112 -18.13 6.88 1.51
N LEU A 113 -17.45 6.73 2.66
CA LEU A 113 -18.10 6.47 3.94
C LEU A 113 -19.00 7.62 4.35
N LYS A 114 -18.57 8.86 4.16
CA LYS A 114 -19.36 10.05 4.45
C LYS A 114 -20.63 10.11 3.60
N HIS A 115 -20.51 9.81 2.31
CA HIS A 115 -21.66 9.75 1.40
C HIS A 115 -22.66 8.67 1.83
N ASN A 116 -22.16 7.47 2.18
CA ASN A 116 -23.00 6.38 2.67
C ASN A 116 -23.75 6.75 3.95
N LEU A 117 -23.09 7.48 4.85
CA LEU A 117 -23.72 7.96 6.07
C LEU A 117 -24.84 8.96 5.77
N GLU A 118 -24.62 9.89 4.85
CA GLU A 118 -25.64 10.86 4.41
C GLU A 118 -26.86 10.15 3.82
N LEU A 119 -26.64 9.13 2.97
CA LEU A 119 -27.72 8.34 2.42
C LEU A 119 -28.52 7.59 3.50
N ALA A 120 -27.83 7.03 4.48
CA ALA A 120 -28.48 6.33 5.61
C ALA A 120 -29.31 7.30 6.46
N GLU A 121 -28.80 8.51 6.71
CA GLU A 121 -29.53 9.55 7.45
C GLU A 121 -30.78 10.00 6.70
N GLN A 122 -30.69 10.17 5.38
CA GLN A 122 -31.83 10.54 4.54
C GLN A 122 -32.92 9.44 4.57
N GLU A 123 -32.53 8.19 4.48
CA GLU A 123 -33.45 7.05 4.52
C GLU A 123 -34.14 6.96 5.88
N THR A 124 -33.39 7.13 6.98
CA THR A 124 -33.94 7.15 8.34
C THR A 124 -34.95 8.26 8.49
N HIS A 125 -34.64 9.47 8.01
CA HIS A 125 -35.52 10.61 8.05
C HIS A 125 -36.82 10.34 7.27
N ARG A 126 -36.70 9.76 6.08
CA ARG A 126 -37.84 9.39 5.25
C ARG A 126 -38.78 8.39 5.96
N LEU A 127 -38.20 7.39 6.62
CA LEU A 127 -38.98 6.35 7.32
C LEU A 127 -39.67 6.84 8.58
N LEU A 128 -39.16 7.92 9.21
CA LEU A 128 -39.72 8.46 10.45
C LEU A 128 -40.82 9.53 10.23
N LYS A 129 -41.10 9.86 8.99
CA LYS A 129 -42.19 10.83 8.69
C LYS A 129 -43.55 10.17 8.68
#